data_414995534371d40ec58e03a8ed154be1
#
_entry.id   414995534371d40ec58e03a8ed154be1
#
_cell.length_a   1.000
_cell.length_b   1.000
_cell.length_c   1.000
_cell.angle_alpha   90.00
_cell.angle_beta   90.00
_cell.angle_gamma   90.00
#
_symmetry.space_group_name_H-M   'P 1'
#
loop_
_entity.id
_entity.type
_entity.pdbx_description
1 polymer ?
#
loop_
_entity_poly.entity_id
_entity_poly.type
_entity_poly.pdbx_seq_one_letter_code
_entity_poly.pdbx_strand_id
1 'polypeptide(L)'
;EDQLIPQLDRLTAAGGNVIRNTMSDRRDKDFEVYPFKQLDNGKYDLNAWNDEYWTRFERLLSETAKRNIFVQIEIWDRFDYTDDNGSDRWQIHPYNPRNNVNYSYEQSGFDKRYPDHPGANKQPFFFTTPKQRNNQVVFTIQQQFVDKMLEHSLRYDHVLYCMDNETNGDEEWSRYWAQFVKQRAAKSERKIFITEM
;
A
#
# COMPACT_ATOMS: atom_id res chain seq x y z
N GLU A 1 -6.90 -14.74 -17.10
CA GLU A 1 -6.51 -16.03 -16.53
C GLU A 1 -5.49 -15.84 -15.42
N ASP A 2 -5.64 -16.55 -14.32
CA ASP A 2 -4.77 -16.45 -13.16
C ASP A 2 -3.33 -16.87 -13.48
N GLN A 3 -2.40 -15.95 -13.38
CA GLN A 3 -0.98 -16.18 -13.66
C GLN A 3 -0.13 -16.33 -12.41
N LEU A 4 -0.66 -16.12 -11.20
CA LEU A 4 0.13 -16.10 -9.98
C LEU A 4 0.93 -17.40 -9.79
N ILE A 5 0.26 -18.53 -9.74
CA ILE A 5 0.91 -19.83 -9.50
C ILE A 5 1.96 -20.16 -10.56
N PRO A 6 1.65 -20.08 -11.88
CA PRO A 6 2.65 -20.33 -12.91
C PRO A 6 3.89 -19.40 -12.83
N GLN A 7 3.70 -18.15 -12.44
CA GLN A 7 4.83 -17.21 -12.29
C GLN A 7 5.71 -17.57 -11.07
N LEU A 8 5.10 -17.92 -9.93
CA LEU A 8 5.84 -18.36 -8.75
C LEU A 8 6.60 -19.67 -9.00
N ASP A 9 6.00 -20.61 -9.73
CA ASP A 9 6.65 -21.87 -10.11
C ASP A 9 7.86 -21.64 -11.04
N ARG A 10 7.73 -20.72 -12.00
CA ARG A 10 8.86 -20.31 -12.87
C ARG A 10 9.98 -19.67 -12.08
N LEU A 11 9.65 -18.78 -11.12
CA LEU A 11 10.63 -18.14 -10.25
C LEU A 11 11.41 -19.20 -9.46
N THR A 12 10.71 -20.13 -8.83
CA THR A 12 11.32 -21.22 -8.04
C THR A 12 12.19 -22.14 -8.92
N ALA A 13 11.70 -22.50 -10.11
CA ALA A 13 12.46 -23.32 -11.07
C ALA A 13 13.77 -22.64 -11.53
N ALA A 14 13.79 -21.30 -11.57
CA ALA A 14 14.97 -20.49 -11.86
C ALA A 14 15.89 -20.27 -10.65
N GLY A 15 15.55 -20.83 -9.46
CA GLY A 15 16.30 -20.64 -8.22
C GLY A 15 16.00 -19.33 -7.48
N GLY A 16 14.99 -18.57 -7.91
CA GLY A 16 14.56 -17.35 -7.24
C GLY A 16 13.72 -17.64 -6.00
N ASN A 17 13.88 -16.84 -4.95
CA ASN A 17 13.20 -17.02 -3.67
C ASN A 17 12.74 -15.71 -3.01
N VAL A 18 12.71 -14.61 -3.75
CA VAL A 18 12.23 -13.30 -3.24
C VAL A 18 11.39 -12.62 -4.31
N ILE A 19 10.28 -12.02 -3.88
CA ILE A 19 9.49 -11.09 -4.70
C ILE A 19 9.24 -9.79 -3.94
N ARG A 20 9.03 -8.72 -4.70
CA ARG A 20 8.50 -7.45 -4.20
C ARG A 20 7.01 -7.39 -4.50
N ASN A 21 6.26 -6.84 -3.58
CA ASN A 21 4.84 -6.58 -3.73
C ASN A 21 4.51 -5.17 -3.24
N THR A 22 4.32 -4.24 -4.14
CA THR A 22 3.73 -2.95 -3.78
C THR A 22 2.26 -3.15 -3.46
N MET A 23 1.79 -2.54 -2.38
CA MET A 23 0.36 -2.54 -2.01
C MET A 23 -0.43 -1.55 -2.87
N SER A 24 -0.05 -1.44 -4.13
CA SER A 24 -0.57 -0.52 -5.12
C SER A 24 -1.28 -1.25 -6.24
N ASP A 25 -2.12 -0.52 -6.97
CA ASP A 25 -2.85 -1.03 -8.12
C ASP A 25 -2.40 -0.31 -9.38
N ARG A 26 -1.68 -1.01 -10.22
CA ARG A 26 -1.25 -0.50 -11.53
C ARG A 26 -2.22 -1.01 -12.60
N ARG A 27 -3.01 -0.12 -13.16
CA ARG A 27 -4.00 -0.40 -14.20
C ARG A 27 -3.38 -0.75 -15.56
N ASP A 28 -2.55 -1.76 -15.60
CA ASP A 28 -1.92 -2.17 -16.85
C ASP A 28 -2.50 -3.47 -17.43
N LYS A 29 -3.40 -4.15 -16.70
CA LYS A 29 -3.93 -5.48 -17.06
C LYS A 29 -5.45 -5.62 -16.94
N ASP A 30 -6.19 -4.58 -16.59
CA ASP A 30 -7.66 -4.53 -16.49
C ASP A 30 -8.31 -5.49 -15.48
N PHE A 31 -7.58 -5.91 -14.44
CA PHE A 31 -8.12 -6.74 -13.35
C PHE A 31 -7.70 -6.28 -11.96
N GLU A 32 -7.26 -5.05 -11.88
CA GLU A 32 -6.88 -4.39 -10.65
C GLU A 32 -8.11 -4.10 -9.81
N VAL A 33 -7.96 -4.29 -8.51
CA VAL A 33 -8.96 -3.97 -7.51
C VAL A 33 -8.30 -3.18 -6.38
N TYR A 34 -8.99 -2.19 -5.86
CA TYR A 34 -8.49 -1.41 -4.73
C TYR A 34 -8.86 -2.04 -3.39
N PRO A 35 -8.12 -1.76 -2.31
CA PRO A 35 -8.34 -2.36 -0.99
C PRO A 35 -9.67 -1.94 -0.34
N PHE A 36 -10.31 -0.90 -0.85
CA PHE A 36 -11.51 -0.30 -0.30
C PHE A 36 -12.75 -0.69 -1.10
N LYS A 37 -13.90 -0.74 -0.41
CA LYS A 37 -15.19 -1.07 -1.03
C LYS A 37 -15.63 0.03 -1.98
N GLN A 38 -15.90 -0.32 -3.23
CA GLN A 38 -16.54 0.58 -4.16
C GLN A 38 -18.06 0.52 -3.98
N LEU A 39 -18.68 1.70 -3.92
CA LEU A 39 -20.12 1.89 -3.78
C LEU A 39 -20.80 1.97 -5.15
N ASP A 40 -22.13 1.84 -5.20
CA ASP A 40 -22.93 1.88 -6.43
C ASP A 40 -22.77 3.19 -7.22
N ASN A 41 -22.40 4.28 -6.55
CA ASN A 41 -22.13 5.58 -7.18
C ASN A 41 -20.71 5.70 -7.78
N GLY A 42 -19.95 4.61 -7.78
CA GLY A 42 -18.58 4.54 -8.28
C GLY A 42 -17.50 5.10 -7.35
N LYS A 43 -17.87 5.67 -6.21
CA LYS A 43 -16.92 6.15 -5.20
C LYS A 43 -16.55 5.03 -4.22
N TYR A 44 -15.45 5.24 -3.51
CA TYR A 44 -14.96 4.32 -2.47
C TYR A 44 -15.40 4.76 -1.08
N ASP A 45 -15.71 3.79 -0.22
CA ASP A 45 -15.75 3.97 1.22
C ASP A 45 -14.42 3.48 1.81
N LEU A 46 -13.59 4.41 2.27
CA LEU A 46 -12.27 4.12 2.84
C LEU A 46 -12.33 3.50 4.26
N ASN A 47 -13.53 3.40 4.84
CA ASN A 47 -13.78 2.70 6.10
C ASN A 47 -14.29 1.26 5.89
N ALA A 48 -14.49 0.85 4.64
CA ALA A 48 -14.97 -0.48 4.29
C ALA A 48 -14.00 -1.19 3.33
N TRP A 49 -13.82 -2.47 3.50
CA TRP A 49 -12.85 -3.25 2.75
C TRP A 49 -13.45 -3.91 1.52
N ASN A 50 -12.61 -4.10 0.49
CA ASN A 50 -12.90 -4.92 -0.68
C ASN A 50 -12.39 -6.34 -0.43
N ASP A 51 -13.29 -7.29 -0.18
CA ASP A 51 -12.94 -8.67 0.15
C ASP A 51 -12.13 -9.35 -0.96
N GLU A 52 -12.36 -8.99 -2.23
CA GLU A 52 -11.59 -9.55 -3.34
C GLU A 52 -10.11 -9.16 -3.26
N TYR A 53 -9.80 -7.89 -2.97
CA TYR A 53 -8.41 -7.44 -2.81
C TYR A 53 -7.69 -8.21 -1.71
N TRP A 54 -8.32 -8.32 -0.54
CA TRP A 54 -7.72 -8.98 0.62
C TRP A 54 -7.63 -10.50 0.45
N THR A 55 -8.56 -11.12 -0.27
CA THR A 55 -8.48 -12.53 -0.66
C THR A 55 -7.31 -12.79 -1.61
N ARG A 56 -7.10 -11.92 -2.59
CA ARG A 56 -5.93 -12.00 -3.50
C ARG A 56 -4.61 -11.83 -2.76
N PHE A 57 -4.56 -10.88 -1.82
CA PHE A 57 -3.38 -10.65 -0.99
C PHE A 57 -3.07 -11.85 -0.09
N GLU A 58 -4.06 -12.41 0.58
CA GLU A 58 -3.92 -13.63 1.38
C GLU A 58 -3.43 -14.81 0.55
N ARG A 59 -3.97 -14.96 -0.66
CA ARG A 59 -3.53 -15.98 -1.59
C ARG A 59 -2.07 -15.82 -2.00
N LEU A 60 -1.62 -14.59 -2.28
CA LEU A 60 -0.21 -14.30 -2.56
C LEU A 60 0.68 -14.79 -1.42
N LEU A 61 0.36 -14.42 -0.19
CA LEU A 61 1.14 -14.82 0.99
C LEU A 61 1.14 -16.33 1.21
N SER A 62 0.00 -16.98 1.05
CA SER A 62 -0.14 -18.44 1.18
C SER A 62 0.66 -19.19 0.10
N GLU A 63 0.57 -18.77 -1.17
CA GLU A 63 1.25 -19.44 -2.27
C GLU A 63 2.77 -19.23 -2.26
N THR A 64 3.23 -18.07 -1.81
CA THR A 64 4.67 -17.81 -1.61
C THR A 64 5.24 -18.59 -0.42
N ALA A 65 4.49 -18.73 0.67
CA ALA A 65 4.87 -19.56 1.82
C ALA A 65 5.13 -21.02 1.41
N LYS A 66 4.23 -21.63 0.62
CA LYS A 66 4.35 -23.00 0.12
C LYS A 66 5.64 -23.25 -0.69
N ARG A 67 6.22 -22.19 -1.25
CA ARG A 67 7.39 -22.22 -2.13
C ARG A 67 8.66 -21.70 -1.49
N ASN A 68 8.64 -21.34 -0.20
CA ASN A 68 9.73 -20.68 0.51
C ASN A 68 10.21 -19.41 -0.21
N ILE A 69 9.29 -18.64 -0.77
CA ILE A 69 9.55 -17.35 -1.42
C ILE A 69 9.29 -16.24 -0.40
N PHE A 70 10.28 -15.43 -0.09
CA PHE A 70 10.10 -14.22 0.71
C PHE A 70 9.34 -13.15 -0.05
N VAL A 71 8.45 -12.45 0.65
CA VAL A 71 7.68 -11.33 0.10
C VAL A 71 8.11 -10.04 0.79
N GLN A 72 8.73 -9.13 0.04
CA GLN A 72 8.93 -7.76 0.51
C GLN A 72 7.67 -6.96 0.18
N ILE A 73 6.89 -6.62 1.21
CA ILE A 73 5.73 -5.75 1.07
C ILE A 73 6.21 -4.30 1.09
N GLU A 74 5.94 -3.57 0.04
CA GLU A 74 6.11 -2.13 -0.06
C GLU A 74 4.77 -1.47 0.28
N ILE A 75 4.68 -0.92 1.51
CA ILE A 75 3.42 -0.45 2.07
C ILE A 75 2.86 0.71 1.26
N TRP A 76 3.75 1.61 0.84
CA TRP A 76 3.40 2.81 0.08
C TRP A 76 4.22 2.89 -1.21
N ASP A 77 3.57 3.38 -2.27
CA ASP A 77 4.23 3.69 -3.55
C ASP A 77 3.85 5.12 -3.98
N ARG A 78 4.79 6.04 -3.92
CA ARG A 78 4.57 7.45 -4.26
C ARG A 78 4.13 7.67 -5.70
N PHE A 79 4.45 6.74 -6.60
CA PHE A 79 4.04 6.81 -8.00
C PHE A 79 2.53 6.69 -8.18
N ASP A 80 1.81 6.05 -7.27
CA ASP A 80 0.36 5.91 -7.36
C ASP A 80 -0.39 7.19 -6.95
N TYR A 81 0.31 8.13 -6.30
CA TYR A 81 -0.25 9.39 -5.81
C TYR A 81 0.14 10.58 -6.70
N THR A 82 0.47 10.36 -7.97
CA THR A 82 0.91 11.40 -8.90
C THR A 82 0.17 11.30 -10.24
N ASP A 83 0.14 12.41 -10.94
CA ASP A 83 -0.30 12.53 -12.35
C ASP A 83 0.92 12.76 -13.28
N ASP A 84 2.12 12.43 -12.79
CA ASP A 84 3.37 12.63 -13.52
C ASP A 84 3.32 11.93 -14.89
N ASN A 85 3.85 12.60 -15.91
CA ASN A 85 3.88 12.14 -17.31
C ASN A 85 2.51 11.73 -17.86
N GLY A 86 1.42 12.34 -17.34
CA GLY A 86 0.06 12.04 -17.77
C GLY A 86 -0.44 10.66 -17.34
N SER A 87 0.13 10.11 -16.28
CA SER A 87 -0.27 8.80 -15.74
C SER A 87 -1.71 8.78 -15.21
N ASP A 88 -2.23 9.96 -14.81
CA ASP A 88 -3.56 10.16 -14.18
C ASP A 88 -3.84 9.21 -12.99
N ARG A 89 -2.78 8.68 -12.34
CA ARG A 89 -2.94 7.73 -11.24
C ARG A 89 -3.65 8.34 -10.04
N TRP A 90 -3.26 9.58 -9.67
CA TRP A 90 -3.97 10.29 -8.61
C TRP A 90 -5.45 10.51 -8.95
N GLN A 91 -5.78 10.75 -10.23
CA GLN A 91 -7.17 11.02 -10.65
C GLN A 91 -8.12 9.87 -10.39
N ILE A 92 -7.60 8.65 -10.34
CA ILE A 92 -8.40 7.43 -10.15
C ILE A 92 -8.20 6.82 -8.75
N HIS A 93 -7.23 7.31 -7.99
CA HIS A 93 -6.87 6.73 -6.69
C HIS A 93 -8.00 6.90 -5.67
N PRO A 94 -8.31 5.88 -4.83
CA PRO A 94 -9.36 5.97 -3.81
C PRO A 94 -9.14 7.10 -2.80
N TYR A 95 -7.91 7.38 -2.43
CA TYR A 95 -7.58 8.49 -1.52
C TYR A 95 -7.79 9.89 -2.13
N ASN A 96 -7.99 10.02 -3.43
CA ASN A 96 -8.37 11.31 -4.01
C ASN A 96 -9.81 11.65 -3.55
N PRO A 97 -10.06 12.84 -2.95
CA PRO A 97 -11.36 13.23 -2.44
C PRO A 97 -12.51 13.14 -3.44
N ARG A 98 -12.25 13.28 -4.74
CA ARG A 98 -13.27 13.09 -5.77
C ARG A 98 -13.80 11.66 -5.84
N ASN A 99 -12.99 10.67 -5.43
CA ASN A 99 -13.26 9.26 -5.61
C ASN A 99 -13.72 8.56 -4.33
N ASN A 100 -13.79 9.25 -3.19
CA ASN A 100 -14.28 8.68 -1.94
C ASN A 100 -15.42 9.49 -1.32
N VAL A 101 -16.05 8.91 -0.30
CA VAL A 101 -17.15 9.55 0.46
C VAL A 101 -16.72 10.01 1.85
N ASN A 102 -15.45 9.84 2.22
CA ASN A 102 -14.98 9.98 3.60
C ASN A 102 -14.50 11.39 3.95
N TYR A 103 -14.00 12.15 2.96
CA TYR A 103 -13.52 13.51 3.17
C TYR A 103 -13.51 14.34 1.87
N SER A 104 -13.53 15.64 2.04
CA SER A 104 -13.38 16.62 0.95
C SER A 104 -11.92 17.02 0.73
N TYR A 105 -11.65 17.80 -0.35
CA TYR A 105 -10.36 18.43 -0.58
C TYR A 105 -9.97 19.39 0.55
N GLU A 106 -10.92 20.14 1.08
CA GLU A 106 -10.72 21.08 2.19
C GLU A 106 -10.32 20.32 3.47
N GLN A 107 -11.01 19.22 3.79
CA GLN A 107 -10.74 18.42 4.99
C GLN A 107 -9.39 17.68 4.91
N SER A 108 -9.04 17.16 3.74
CA SER A 108 -7.79 16.42 3.54
C SER A 108 -6.57 17.31 3.29
N GLY A 109 -6.79 18.55 2.82
CA GLY A 109 -5.71 19.42 2.35
C GLY A 109 -5.02 18.91 1.09
N PHE A 110 -5.70 18.05 0.32
CA PHE A 110 -5.17 17.52 -0.92
C PHE A 110 -5.49 18.42 -2.10
N ASP A 111 -4.60 18.42 -3.09
CA ASP A 111 -4.83 19.08 -4.36
C ASP A 111 -5.56 18.17 -5.35
N LYS A 112 -6.19 18.77 -6.35
CA LYS A 112 -6.89 18.04 -7.40
C LYS A 112 -5.94 17.29 -8.31
N ARG A 113 -4.68 17.77 -8.47
CA ARG A 113 -3.65 17.18 -9.33
C ARG A 113 -2.26 17.29 -8.70
N TYR A 114 -1.44 16.30 -9.00
CA TYR A 114 -0.02 16.25 -8.64
C TYR A 114 0.82 15.94 -9.89
N PRO A 115 1.12 16.95 -10.74
CA PRO A 115 1.80 16.74 -12.00
C PRO A 115 3.31 16.52 -11.88
N ASP A 116 3.88 16.81 -10.70
CA ASP A 116 5.32 16.65 -10.46
C ASP A 116 5.70 15.18 -10.28
N HIS A 117 6.90 14.83 -10.71
CA HIS A 117 7.49 13.52 -10.42
C HIS A 117 7.49 13.23 -8.91
N PRO A 118 7.21 11.99 -8.46
CA PRO A 118 7.15 11.64 -7.03
C PRO A 118 8.40 12.06 -6.25
N GLY A 119 9.57 12.03 -6.88
CA GLY A 119 10.83 12.48 -6.32
C GLY A 119 10.88 13.97 -5.93
N ALA A 120 9.93 14.79 -6.39
CA ALA A 120 9.77 16.16 -5.92
C ALA A 120 9.21 16.25 -4.49
N ASN A 121 8.72 15.15 -3.94
CA ASN A 121 8.22 14.99 -2.57
C ASN A 121 7.15 16.04 -2.19
N LYS A 122 6.20 16.31 -3.07
CA LYS A 122 5.18 17.34 -2.90
C LYS A 122 3.79 16.83 -2.48
N GLN A 123 3.56 15.53 -2.50
CA GLN A 123 2.25 14.96 -2.18
C GLN A 123 1.98 15.01 -0.67
N PRO A 124 0.97 15.76 -0.19
CA PRO A 124 0.63 15.89 1.23
C PRO A 124 0.30 14.56 1.92
N PHE A 125 -0.09 13.56 1.15
CA PHE A 125 -0.36 12.21 1.65
C PHE A 125 0.80 11.62 2.45
N PHE A 126 2.05 11.95 2.10
CA PHE A 126 3.27 11.45 2.74
C PHE A 126 3.78 12.36 3.88
N PHE A 127 2.94 13.29 4.34
CA PHE A 127 3.25 14.22 5.42
C PHE A 127 2.16 14.25 6.51
N THR A 128 1.37 13.19 6.64
CA THR A 128 0.20 13.16 7.53
C THR A 128 0.53 12.83 8.98
N THR A 129 1.72 12.30 9.28
CA THR A 129 2.09 11.83 10.62
C THR A 129 2.03 12.94 11.68
N PRO A 130 1.90 12.58 12.98
CA PRO A 130 1.77 13.57 14.06
C PRO A 130 2.93 14.58 14.16
N LYS A 131 4.14 14.18 13.77
CA LYS A 131 5.31 15.06 13.80
C LYS A 131 5.50 15.89 12.53
N GLN A 132 4.73 15.60 11.49
CA GLN A 132 4.72 16.36 10.24
C GLN A 132 3.52 17.32 10.24
N ARG A 133 2.53 17.13 9.35
CA ARG A 133 1.34 17.99 9.25
C ARG A 133 0.21 17.60 10.19
N ASN A 134 0.31 16.45 10.87
CA ASN A 134 -0.69 15.93 11.79
C ASN A 134 -2.11 15.89 11.19
N ASN A 135 -2.22 15.42 9.96
CA ASN A 135 -3.50 15.35 9.24
C ASN A 135 -4.33 14.14 9.69
N GLN A 136 -5.05 14.29 10.78
CA GLN A 136 -5.80 13.20 11.41
C GLN A 136 -6.89 12.58 10.51
N VAL A 137 -7.47 13.36 9.58
CA VAL A 137 -8.52 12.89 8.66
C VAL A 137 -7.99 11.78 7.76
N VAL A 138 -6.83 12.00 7.14
CA VAL A 138 -6.21 11.00 6.25
C VAL A 138 -5.43 9.97 7.04
N PHE A 139 -4.71 10.40 8.05
CA PHE A 139 -3.81 9.58 8.85
C PHE A 139 -4.52 8.40 9.53
N THR A 140 -5.72 8.60 10.06
CA THR A 140 -6.53 7.53 10.65
C THR A 140 -6.83 6.43 9.63
N ILE A 141 -7.17 6.79 8.40
CA ILE A 141 -7.44 5.84 7.33
C ILE A 141 -6.16 5.09 6.92
N GLN A 142 -5.03 5.78 6.86
CA GLN A 142 -3.73 5.15 6.60
C GLN A 142 -3.38 4.11 7.68
N GLN A 143 -3.62 4.42 8.96
CA GLN A 143 -3.42 3.47 10.04
C GLN A 143 -4.33 2.24 9.92
N GLN A 144 -5.60 2.44 9.60
CA GLN A 144 -6.56 1.35 9.37
C GLN A 144 -6.10 0.44 8.21
N PHE A 145 -5.62 1.03 7.12
CA PHE A 145 -5.08 0.27 5.98
C PHE A 145 -3.87 -0.60 6.39
N VAL A 146 -2.90 0.00 7.09
CA VAL A 146 -1.72 -0.75 7.56
C VAL A 146 -2.11 -1.82 8.59
N ASP A 147 -3.03 -1.53 9.51
CA ASP A 147 -3.55 -2.52 10.45
C ASP A 147 -4.21 -3.70 9.71
N LYS A 148 -5.01 -3.42 8.67
CA LYS A 148 -5.64 -4.47 7.84
C LYS A 148 -4.60 -5.31 7.09
N MET A 149 -3.58 -4.68 6.51
CA MET A 149 -2.46 -5.40 5.88
C MET A 149 -1.76 -6.33 6.89
N LEU A 150 -1.48 -5.84 8.10
CA LEU A 150 -0.82 -6.60 9.16
C LEU A 150 -1.69 -7.75 9.70
N GLU A 151 -3.02 -7.61 9.73
CA GLU A 151 -3.96 -8.69 10.07
C GLU A 151 -3.73 -9.94 9.21
N HIS A 152 -3.42 -9.75 7.92
CA HIS A 152 -3.08 -10.83 7.00
C HIS A 152 -1.62 -11.25 7.11
N SER A 153 -0.69 -10.31 7.03
CA SER A 153 0.72 -10.60 6.82
C SER A 153 1.46 -11.10 8.07
N LEU A 154 1.07 -10.70 9.27
CA LEU A 154 1.69 -11.19 10.52
C LEU A 154 1.44 -12.67 10.81
N ARG A 155 0.61 -13.33 10.04
CA ARG A 155 0.42 -14.79 10.12
C ARG A 155 1.55 -15.58 9.46
N TYR A 156 2.45 -14.90 8.73
CA TYR A 156 3.51 -15.48 7.92
C TYR A 156 4.89 -14.99 8.35
N ASP A 157 5.89 -15.88 8.36
CA ASP A 157 7.25 -15.57 8.80
C ASP A 157 8.22 -15.20 7.63
N HIS A 158 7.74 -15.28 6.38
CA HIS A 158 8.52 -15.00 5.17
C HIS A 158 8.27 -13.59 4.61
N VAL A 159 7.74 -12.68 5.42
CA VAL A 159 7.40 -11.31 5.02
C VAL A 159 8.43 -10.31 5.53
N LEU A 160 8.88 -9.44 4.63
CA LEU A 160 9.70 -8.26 4.90
C LEU A 160 8.83 -7.01 4.67
N TYR A 161 8.97 -6.00 5.52
CA TYR A 161 8.19 -4.76 5.40
C TYR A 161 9.08 -3.61 4.96
N CYS A 162 8.82 -3.07 3.77
CA CYS A 162 9.43 -1.86 3.25
C CYS A 162 8.42 -0.71 3.39
N MET A 163 8.86 0.40 3.95
CA MET A 163 7.93 1.50 4.26
C MET A 163 7.47 2.22 3.02
N ASP A 164 8.34 2.40 2.04
CA ASP A 164 8.02 3.14 0.82
C ASP A 164 8.81 2.57 -0.36
N ASN A 165 8.24 2.61 -1.56
CA ASN A 165 8.91 2.16 -2.78
C ASN A 165 9.74 3.31 -3.37
N GLU A 166 11.04 3.06 -3.67
CA GLU A 166 11.95 3.94 -4.42
C GLU A 166 11.81 5.42 -4.03
N THR A 167 11.98 5.74 -2.76
CA THR A 167 11.68 7.07 -2.24
C THR A 167 12.91 7.88 -1.85
N ASN A 168 12.82 9.20 -2.03
CA ASN A 168 13.64 10.21 -1.37
C ASN A 168 12.81 11.02 -0.36
N GLY A 169 11.79 10.40 0.23
CA GLY A 169 10.84 11.03 1.13
C GLY A 169 11.43 11.49 2.45
N ASP A 170 10.59 12.09 3.28
CA ASP A 170 10.96 12.56 4.61
C ASP A 170 11.22 11.34 5.52
N GLU A 171 12.37 11.31 6.21
CA GLU A 171 12.75 10.26 7.15
C GLU A 171 11.71 10.06 8.26
N GLU A 172 11.00 11.11 8.69
CA GLU A 172 9.96 11.01 9.72
C GLU A 172 8.78 10.15 9.26
N TRP A 173 8.45 10.15 7.96
CA TRP A 173 7.43 9.28 7.40
C TRP A 173 7.81 7.80 7.56
N SER A 174 8.97 7.40 7.05
CA SER A 174 9.44 6.01 7.13
C SER A 174 9.66 5.57 8.57
N ARG A 175 10.21 6.44 9.42
CA ARG A 175 10.41 6.19 10.85
C ARG A 175 9.08 5.92 11.56
N TYR A 176 8.06 6.74 11.30
CA TYR A 176 6.75 6.55 11.89
C TYR A 176 6.17 5.18 11.54
N TRP A 177 6.11 4.86 10.24
CA TRP A 177 5.50 3.61 9.79
C TRP A 177 6.31 2.38 10.24
N ALA A 178 7.63 2.44 10.23
CA ALA A 178 8.47 1.37 10.78
C ALA A 178 8.19 1.11 12.26
N GLN A 179 8.03 2.16 13.06
CA GLN A 179 7.67 2.04 14.47
C GLN A 179 6.24 1.50 14.64
N PHE A 180 5.30 1.95 13.83
CA PHE A 180 3.92 1.48 13.87
C PHE A 180 3.84 -0.04 13.61
N VAL A 181 4.48 -0.50 12.53
CA VAL A 181 4.53 -1.93 12.17
C VAL A 181 5.21 -2.75 13.29
N LYS A 182 6.35 -2.30 13.81
CA LYS A 182 7.04 -2.96 14.93
C LYS A 182 6.16 -3.08 16.18
N GLN A 183 5.43 -2.02 16.52
CA GLN A 183 4.52 -2.04 17.68
C GLN A 183 3.37 -3.04 17.52
N ARG A 184 2.81 -3.14 16.31
CA ARG A 184 1.75 -4.12 16.01
C ARG A 184 2.28 -5.55 16.05
N ALA A 185 3.44 -5.80 15.44
CA ALA A 185 4.10 -7.11 15.47
C ALA A 185 4.43 -7.56 16.92
N ALA A 186 4.93 -6.65 17.75
CA ALA A 186 5.24 -6.95 19.15
C ALA A 186 4.00 -7.38 19.96
N LYS A 187 2.82 -6.77 19.69
CA LYS A 187 1.56 -7.18 20.31
C LYS A 187 1.11 -8.59 19.91
N SER A 188 1.54 -9.05 18.75
CA SER A 188 1.27 -10.38 18.21
C SER A 188 2.41 -11.38 18.49
N GLU A 189 3.41 -11.00 19.30
CA GLU A 189 4.61 -11.79 19.62
C GLU A 189 5.38 -12.24 18.36
N ARG A 190 5.29 -11.43 17.26
CA ARG A 190 5.95 -11.73 15.98
C ARG A 190 7.24 -10.96 15.83
N LYS A 191 8.29 -11.69 15.41
CA LYS A 191 9.54 -11.09 14.94
C LYS A 191 9.37 -10.74 13.45
N ILE A 192 9.67 -9.50 13.12
CA ILE A 192 9.57 -8.99 11.74
C ILE A 192 10.89 -8.38 11.29
N PHE A 193 11.03 -8.22 9.99
CA PHE A 193 12.13 -7.52 9.34
C PHE A 193 11.60 -6.28 8.64
N ILE A 194 12.24 -5.15 8.92
CA ILE A 194 11.97 -3.87 8.26
C ILE A 194 13.08 -3.61 7.26
N THR A 195 12.70 -3.20 6.08
CA THR A 195 13.60 -2.77 5.01
C THR A 195 13.26 -1.34 4.59
N GLU A 196 14.16 -0.69 3.87
CA GLU A 196 13.98 0.62 3.25
C GLU A 196 14.66 0.59 1.87
N MET A 197 14.12 1.35 0.90
CA MET A 197 14.69 1.44 -0.45
C MET A 197 14.81 2.89 -0.89
#